data_e1b3b87d6071ab6e726f36a1d2f13bb0
#
_entry.id   e1b3b87d6071ab6e726f36a1d2f13bb0
#
_cell.length_a   1.000
_cell.length_b   1.000
_cell.length_c   1.000
_cell.angle_alpha   90.00
_cell.angle_beta   90.00
_cell.angle_gamma   90.00
#
_symmetry.space_group_name_H-M   'P 1'
#
loop_
_entity.id
_entity.type
_entity.pdbx_description
1 polymer ?
#
loop_
_entity_poly.entity_id
_entity_poly.type
_entity_poly.pdbx_seq_one_letter_code
_entity_poly.pdbx_strand_id
1 'polypeptide(L)'
;MATINTNIIVPEVYSALVREKIKGKCKVAQFLVNRGDLKGKVGETIHFDKWGYIGDGKDWNPNTPMDVTQMKQTQTTATIKAIQAPAVKVADYDDEVALGNAIEEAAEQQSIAVGRKYDTDAIACALTSPLKYQLATKNAVTQDEMIAMLGLYGDDRDSQDFDAIVVSSLFAPSFYKMDMFTSRERTMTKDGNGIAVNGVIGYFLDIPVVLSDRLYDSTNTEGFILVMKKNAISIIPKESPFAEASRDAGLRQTTIYLSQFYAMALTDDTAIVVAKKVLPSDGK
;
A
#
# COMPACT_ATOMS: atom_id res chain seq x y z
N MET A 1 -43.60 5.79 -21.83
CA MET A 1 -43.34 4.40 -21.40
C MET A 1 -42.24 4.46 -20.36
N ALA A 2 -42.51 4.10 -19.12
CA ALA A 2 -41.47 4.02 -18.11
C ALA A 2 -40.58 2.80 -18.45
N THR A 3 -39.28 3.04 -18.65
CA THR A 3 -38.31 1.99 -18.83
C THR A 3 -38.17 1.28 -17.47
N ILE A 4 -38.72 0.08 -17.36
CA ILE A 4 -38.52 -0.74 -16.17
C ILE A 4 -37.06 -1.19 -16.22
N ASN A 5 -36.23 -0.60 -15.35
CA ASN A 5 -34.86 -1.08 -15.15
C ASN A 5 -34.96 -2.47 -14.52
N THR A 6 -34.71 -3.50 -15.33
CA THR A 6 -34.67 -4.92 -14.91
C THR A 6 -33.40 -5.28 -14.14
N ASN A 7 -32.43 -4.36 -14.07
CA ASN A 7 -31.23 -4.54 -13.28
C ASN A 7 -31.44 -3.97 -11.87
N ILE A 8 -31.53 -4.84 -10.89
CA ILE A 8 -31.60 -4.49 -9.46
C ILE A 8 -30.32 -3.75 -9.03
N ILE A 9 -29.22 -3.98 -9.71
CA ILE A 9 -27.91 -3.39 -9.45
C ILE A 9 -27.48 -2.53 -10.63
N VAL A 10 -27.27 -1.24 -10.39
CA VAL A 10 -26.66 -0.33 -11.37
C VAL A 10 -25.14 -0.41 -11.23
N PRO A 11 -24.39 -0.99 -12.19
CA PRO A 11 -22.96 -1.25 -12.05
C PRO A 11 -22.12 0.00 -11.74
N GLU A 12 -22.51 1.16 -12.28
CA GLU A 12 -21.81 2.43 -12.05
C GLU A 12 -21.92 2.88 -10.58
N VAL A 13 -23.10 2.74 -9.97
CA VAL A 13 -23.35 3.09 -8.57
C VAL A 13 -22.59 2.14 -7.66
N TYR A 14 -22.62 0.84 -7.98
CA TYR A 14 -21.89 -0.18 -7.24
C TYR A 14 -20.37 0.06 -7.28
N SER A 15 -19.81 0.33 -8.45
CA SER A 15 -18.38 0.61 -8.59
C SER A 15 -17.94 1.88 -7.87
N ALA A 16 -18.80 2.91 -7.80
CA ALA A 16 -18.54 4.12 -7.01
C ALA A 16 -18.51 3.82 -5.50
N LEU A 17 -19.47 3.03 -5.01
CA LEU A 17 -19.55 2.59 -3.62
C LEU A 17 -18.30 1.79 -3.21
N VAL A 18 -17.89 0.82 -4.03
CA VAL A 18 -16.68 0.02 -3.78
C VAL A 18 -15.44 0.92 -3.73
N ARG A 19 -15.31 1.87 -4.65
CA ARG A 19 -14.17 2.81 -4.69
C ARG A 19 -14.04 3.64 -3.42
N GLU A 20 -15.16 4.09 -2.88
CA GLU A 20 -15.18 4.85 -1.62
C GLU A 20 -14.72 3.96 -0.45
N LYS A 21 -15.25 2.74 -0.39
CA LYS A 21 -14.96 1.79 0.70
C LYS A 21 -13.51 1.26 0.67
N ILE A 22 -12.86 1.12 -0.49
CA ILE A 22 -11.47 0.63 -0.62
C ILE A 22 -10.49 1.48 0.21
N LYS A 23 -10.62 2.80 0.20
CA LYS A 23 -9.69 3.71 0.89
C LYS A 23 -9.54 3.42 2.37
N GLY A 24 -10.61 3.01 3.05
CA GLY A 24 -10.59 2.67 4.46
C GLY A 24 -10.07 1.26 4.79
N LYS A 25 -9.85 0.41 3.79
CA LYS A 25 -9.46 -1.00 3.98
C LYS A 25 -7.97 -1.26 3.73
N CYS A 26 -7.29 -0.32 3.09
CA CYS A 26 -5.85 -0.41 2.82
C CYS A 26 -5.03 -0.02 4.06
N LYS A 27 -3.98 -0.78 4.37
CA LYS A 27 -3.02 -0.48 5.45
C LYS A 27 -1.69 0.02 4.92
N VAL A 28 -1.14 -0.63 3.91
CA VAL A 28 0.11 -0.25 3.25
C VAL A 28 -0.18 0.63 2.05
N ALA A 29 -1.19 0.28 1.27
CA ALA A 29 -1.54 1.00 0.07
C ALA A 29 -2.08 2.43 0.31
N GLN A 30 -2.39 2.82 1.55
CA GLN A 30 -2.70 4.21 1.91
C GLN A 30 -1.51 5.16 1.73
N PHE A 31 -0.27 4.65 1.76
CA PHE A 31 0.96 5.43 1.60
C PHE A 31 1.46 5.47 0.14
N LEU A 32 0.71 4.88 -0.78
CA LEU A 32 1.04 4.93 -2.21
C LEU A 32 0.74 6.30 -2.79
N VAL A 33 1.65 6.76 -3.65
CA VAL A 33 1.45 8.01 -4.37
C VAL A 33 0.83 7.74 -5.73
N ASN A 34 -0.32 8.36 -5.97
CA ASN A 34 -0.95 8.31 -7.27
C ASN A 34 -0.29 9.34 -8.21
N ARG A 35 0.37 8.87 -9.28
CA ARG A 35 1.05 9.72 -10.27
C ARG A 35 0.21 9.98 -11.52
N GLY A 36 -1.09 9.91 -11.42
CA GLY A 36 -2.00 10.20 -12.51
C GLY A 36 -2.85 9.03 -12.95
N ASP A 37 -3.43 9.13 -14.14
CA ASP A 37 -4.33 8.15 -14.73
C ASP A 37 -3.87 7.81 -16.15
N LEU A 38 -3.95 6.54 -16.53
CA LEU A 38 -3.61 6.03 -17.86
C LEU A 38 -4.82 5.78 -18.73
N LYS A 39 -5.97 6.27 -18.36
CA LYS A 39 -7.21 6.09 -19.11
C LYS A 39 -7.02 6.49 -20.58
N GLY A 40 -7.30 5.54 -21.49
CA GLY A 40 -7.20 5.75 -22.93
C GLY A 40 -5.78 5.67 -23.52
N LYS A 41 -4.72 5.41 -22.72
CA LYS A 41 -3.37 5.18 -23.26
C LYS A 41 -3.16 3.70 -23.59
N VAL A 42 -2.57 3.44 -24.75
CA VAL A 42 -2.20 2.09 -25.20
C VAL A 42 -0.82 1.75 -24.65
N GLY A 43 -0.65 0.53 -24.14
CA GLY A 43 0.62 0.02 -23.62
C GLY A 43 0.42 -0.96 -22.46
N GLU A 44 1.36 -1.87 -22.31
CA GLU A 44 1.39 -2.85 -21.20
C GLU A 44 2.37 -2.47 -20.10
N THR A 45 3.34 -1.60 -20.42
CA THR A 45 4.40 -1.18 -19.53
C THR A 45 4.38 0.34 -19.34
N ILE A 46 4.74 0.77 -18.15
CA ILE A 46 4.82 2.17 -17.76
C ILE A 46 6.21 2.43 -17.23
N HIS A 47 6.75 3.58 -17.57
CA HIS A 47 8.01 4.07 -17.04
C HIS A 47 7.75 5.09 -15.94
N PHE A 48 8.36 4.86 -14.78
CA PHE A 48 8.39 5.81 -13.68
C PHE A 48 9.76 6.45 -13.66
N ASP A 49 9.81 7.75 -13.85
CA ASP A 49 11.04 8.52 -13.95
C ASP A 49 11.50 9.02 -12.58
N LYS A 50 12.78 8.82 -12.28
CA LYS A 50 13.47 9.39 -11.11
C LYS A 50 14.63 10.26 -11.62
N TRP A 51 14.66 11.51 -11.19
CA TRP A 51 15.76 12.41 -11.47
C TRP A 51 16.87 12.26 -10.45
N GLY A 52 18.10 12.15 -10.92
CA GLY A 52 19.27 12.11 -10.07
C GLY A 52 19.63 13.48 -9.53
N TYR A 53 20.24 13.53 -8.36
CA TYR A 53 20.79 14.73 -7.76
C TYR A 53 21.95 15.27 -8.61
N ILE A 54 21.99 16.58 -8.85
CA ILE A 54 23.00 17.22 -9.72
C ILE A 54 24.28 17.63 -8.99
N GLY A 55 24.30 17.56 -7.65
CA GLY A 55 25.43 17.93 -6.82
C GLY A 55 25.20 19.22 -6.03
N ASP A 56 26.10 19.50 -5.09
CA ASP A 56 26.00 20.65 -4.19
C ASP A 56 26.36 21.96 -4.89
N GLY A 57 25.77 23.06 -4.43
CA GLY A 57 26.14 24.39 -4.84
C GLY A 57 27.59 24.72 -4.48
N LYS A 58 28.29 25.43 -5.34
CA LYS A 58 29.68 25.90 -5.14
C LYS A 58 29.71 27.42 -5.05
N ASP A 59 30.68 27.91 -4.32
CA ASP A 59 30.92 29.35 -4.28
C ASP A 59 31.27 29.88 -5.69
N TRP A 60 30.65 31.00 -6.05
CA TRP A 60 30.86 31.59 -7.35
C TRP A 60 32.23 32.25 -7.42
N ASN A 61 32.99 31.94 -8.48
CA ASN A 61 34.25 32.56 -8.79
C ASN A 61 34.17 33.24 -10.18
N PRO A 62 34.33 34.57 -10.28
CA PRO A 62 34.19 35.28 -11.55
C PRO A 62 35.23 34.90 -12.61
N ASN A 63 36.32 34.27 -12.22
CA ASN A 63 37.40 33.86 -13.12
C ASN A 63 37.33 32.40 -13.61
N THR A 64 36.29 31.64 -13.16
CA THR A 64 36.15 30.25 -13.51
C THR A 64 34.77 30.01 -14.10
N PRO A 65 34.63 29.33 -15.26
CA PRO A 65 33.32 28.96 -15.79
C PRO A 65 32.58 28.08 -14.80
N MET A 66 31.26 28.23 -14.71
CA MET A 66 30.42 27.32 -13.94
C MET A 66 30.50 25.90 -14.49
N ASP A 67 30.56 24.92 -13.60
CA ASP A 67 30.48 23.49 -13.97
C ASP A 67 29.09 23.17 -14.56
N VAL A 68 29.07 22.53 -15.69
CA VAL A 68 27.84 22.08 -16.34
C VAL A 68 27.67 20.59 -16.05
N THR A 69 26.64 20.24 -15.29
CA THR A 69 26.30 18.86 -15.00
C THR A 69 25.07 18.44 -15.81
N GLN A 70 25.17 17.36 -16.56
CA GLN A 70 24.04 16.81 -17.29
C GLN A 70 23.10 16.11 -16.30
N MET A 71 21.81 16.46 -16.32
CA MET A 71 20.79 15.76 -15.53
C MET A 71 20.68 14.31 -15.99
N LYS A 72 20.76 13.40 -15.03
CA LYS A 72 20.57 11.96 -15.25
C LYS A 72 19.18 11.55 -14.80
N GLN A 73 18.51 10.79 -15.65
CA GLN A 73 17.20 10.22 -15.35
C GLN A 73 17.33 8.70 -15.27
N THR A 74 16.77 8.12 -14.22
CA THR A 74 16.67 6.67 -14.06
C THR A 74 15.20 6.29 -14.21
N GLN A 75 14.92 5.21 -14.92
CA GLN A 75 13.56 4.76 -15.18
C GLN A 75 13.32 3.40 -14.54
N THR A 76 12.24 3.30 -13.80
CA THR A 76 11.71 2.02 -13.29
C THR A 76 10.48 1.65 -14.12
N THR A 77 10.47 0.45 -14.66
CA THR A 77 9.36 -0.07 -15.46
C THR A 77 8.39 -0.87 -14.61
N ALA A 78 7.09 -0.67 -14.81
CA ALA A 78 6.05 -1.51 -14.24
C ALA A 78 5.12 -2.03 -15.32
N THR A 79 4.73 -3.29 -15.22
CA THR A 79 3.73 -3.91 -16.08
C THR A 79 2.35 -3.67 -15.50
N ILE A 80 1.38 -3.38 -16.38
CA ILE A 80 -0.02 -3.24 -15.97
C ILE A 80 -0.54 -4.59 -15.53
N LYS A 81 -1.10 -4.65 -14.34
CA LYS A 81 -1.75 -5.83 -13.76
C LYS A 81 -3.26 -5.70 -13.82
N ALA A 82 -3.93 -6.79 -14.11
CA ALA A 82 -5.36 -6.94 -13.94
C ALA A 82 -5.64 -7.63 -12.61
N ILE A 83 -6.52 -7.06 -11.80
CA ILE A 83 -7.03 -7.73 -10.61
C ILE A 83 -8.51 -7.99 -10.76
N GLN A 84 -8.95 -9.10 -10.19
CA GLN A 84 -10.35 -9.44 -10.03
C GLN A 84 -10.62 -9.69 -8.56
N ALA A 85 -11.68 -9.08 -8.03
CA ALA A 85 -12.22 -9.49 -6.74
C ALA A 85 -13.00 -10.81 -6.92
N PRO A 86 -13.15 -11.61 -5.87
CA PRO A 86 -14.05 -12.77 -5.91
C PRO A 86 -15.45 -12.33 -6.35
N ALA A 87 -16.03 -13.04 -7.32
CA ALA A 87 -17.39 -12.75 -7.75
C ALA A 87 -18.38 -13.11 -6.62
N VAL A 88 -19.35 -12.25 -6.41
CA VAL A 88 -20.40 -12.45 -5.40
C VAL A 88 -21.72 -12.74 -6.10
N LYS A 89 -22.39 -13.78 -5.65
CA LYS A 89 -23.70 -14.18 -6.13
C LYS A 89 -24.74 -13.82 -5.08
N VAL A 90 -25.74 -13.05 -5.47
CA VAL A 90 -26.86 -12.63 -4.62
C VAL A 90 -28.13 -13.21 -5.21
N ALA A 91 -28.84 -14.06 -4.44
CA ALA A 91 -30.15 -14.55 -4.79
C ALA A 91 -31.22 -13.54 -4.37
N ASP A 92 -32.27 -13.36 -5.20
CA ASP A 92 -33.36 -12.43 -4.88
C ASP A 92 -34.06 -12.78 -3.57
N TYR A 93 -34.19 -14.06 -3.29
CA TYR A 93 -34.80 -14.55 -2.06
C TYR A 93 -33.99 -14.12 -0.82
N ASP A 94 -32.66 -14.23 -0.91
CA ASP A 94 -31.79 -13.85 0.21
C ASP A 94 -31.81 -12.32 0.45
N ASP A 95 -31.93 -11.53 -0.60
CA ASP A 95 -32.01 -10.07 -0.49
C ASP A 95 -33.33 -9.59 0.14
N GLU A 96 -34.44 -10.31 -0.11
CA GLU A 96 -35.74 -9.98 0.49
C GLU A 96 -35.89 -10.49 1.93
N VAL A 97 -35.26 -11.60 2.29
CA VAL A 97 -35.42 -12.26 3.59
C VAL A 97 -34.32 -11.89 4.58
N ALA A 98 -33.13 -11.53 4.10
CA ALA A 98 -32.01 -11.17 4.97
C ALA A 98 -32.28 -9.86 5.72
N LEU A 99 -31.91 -9.83 6.99
CA LEU A 99 -31.83 -8.60 7.77
C LEU A 99 -30.61 -7.80 7.31
N GLY A 100 -30.79 -6.94 6.33
CA GLY A 100 -29.74 -6.08 5.78
C GLY A 100 -29.77 -6.00 4.26
N ASN A 101 -28.88 -5.18 3.70
CA ASN A 101 -28.71 -5.01 2.26
C ASN A 101 -27.58 -5.92 1.77
N ALA A 102 -27.95 -7.07 1.18
CA ALA A 102 -26.98 -8.06 0.67
C ALA A 102 -26.03 -7.49 -0.38
N ILE A 103 -26.50 -6.51 -1.16
CA ILE A 103 -25.69 -5.85 -2.19
C ILE A 103 -24.64 -4.94 -1.56
N GLU A 104 -24.98 -4.23 -0.50
CA GLU A 104 -24.04 -3.34 0.21
C GLU A 104 -22.96 -4.14 0.94
N GLU A 105 -23.34 -5.26 1.55
CA GLU A 105 -22.40 -6.19 2.17
C GLU A 105 -21.47 -6.82 1.12
N ALA A 106 -22.00 -7.22 -0.05
CA ALA A 106 -21.20 -7.70 -1.16
C ALA A 106 -20.15 -6.66 -1.60
N ALA A 107 -20.55 -5.39 -1.71
CA ALA A 107 -19.62 -4.30 -2.04
C ALA A 107 -18.55 -4.12 -0.97
N GLU A 108 -18.90 -4.28 0.31
CA GLU A 108 -17.93 -4.22 1.41
C GLU A 108 -16.91 -5.36 1.34
N GLN A 109 -17.36 -6.59 1.18
CA GLN A 109 -16.48 -7.75 1.08
C GLN A 109 -15.56 -7.68 -0.14
N GLN A 110 -16.07 -7.25 -1.29
CA GLN A 110 -15.25 -7.04 -2.48
C GLN A 110 -14.25 -5.89 -2.29
N SER A 111 -14.62 -4.81 -1.61
CA SER A 111 -13.70 -3.71 -1.30
C SER A 111 -12.55 -4.15 -0.39
N ILE A 112 -12.83 -5.01 0.60
CA ILE A 112 -11.81 -5.61 1.47
C ILE A 112 -10.85 -6.49 0.64
N ALA A 113 -11.39 -7.32 -0.27
CA ALA A 113 -10.58 -8.19 -1.11
C ALA A 113 -9.62 -7.39 -2.02
N VAL A 114 -10.11 -6.32 -2.65
CA VAL A 114 -9.30 -5.43 -3.49
C VAL A 114 -8.24 -4.69 -2.66
N GLY A 115 -8.62 -4.12 -1.50
CA GLY A 115 -7.69 -3.43 -0.61
C GLY A 115 -6.56 -4.33 -0.13
N ARG A 116 -6.87 -5.58 0.23
CA ARG A 116 -5.87 -6.59 0.59
C ARG A 116 -4.94 -6.95 -0.56
N LYS A 117 -5.45 -6.97 -1.78
CA LYS A 117 -4.63 -7.21 -2.97
C LYS A 117 -3.67 -6.05 -3.24
N TYR A 118 -4.14 -4.81 -3.08
CA TYR A 118 -3.27 -3.63 -3.16
C TYR A 118 -2.15 -3.67 -2.13
N ASP A 119 -2.46 -4.00 -0.88
CA ASP A 119 -1.44 -4.15 0.17
C ASP A 119 -0.42 -5.22 -0.19
N THR A 120 -0.87 -6.37 -0.70
CA THR A 120 0.03 -7.46 -1.12
C THR A 120 0.97 -7.03 -2.24
N ASP A 121 0.45 -6.31 -3.25
CA ASP A 121 1.26 -5.85 -4.37
C ASP A 121 2.21 -4.70 -3.97
N ALA A 122 1.77 -3.81 -3.06
CA ALA A 122 2.63 -2.78 -2.48
C ALA A 122 3.81 -3.39 -1.71
N ILE A 123 3.54 -4.41 -0.90
CA ILE A 123 4.58 -5.14 -0.17
C ILE A 123 5.52 -5.87 -1.14
N ALA A 124 5.00 -6.49 -2.19
CA ALA A 124 5.83 -7.13 -3.21
C ALA A 124 6.76 -6.13 -3.90
N CYS A 125 6.28 -4.91 -4.19
CA CYS A 125 7.11 -3.82 -4.69
C CYS A 125 8.14 -3.35 -3.65
N ALA A 126 7.75 -3.21 -2.37
CA ALA A 126 8.67 -2.83 -1.31
C ALA A 126 9.82 -3.82 -1.13
N LEU A 127 9.54 -5.11 -1.25
CA LEU A 127 10.55 -6.18 -1.11
C LEU A 127 11.63 -6.15 -2.20
N THR A 128 11.41 -5.46 -3.32
CA THR A 128 12.42 -5.25 -4.36
C THR A 128 13.47 -4.21 -3.98
N SER A 129 13.28 -3.48 -2.86
CA SER A 129 14.25 -2.49 -2.38
C SER A 129 15.62 -3.12 -2.14
N PRO A 130 16.71 -2.43 -2.57
CA PRO A 130 18.08 -2.86 -2.29
C PRO A 130 18.48 -2.67 -0.82
N LEU A 131 17.81 -1.74 -0.10
CA LEU A 131 18.12 -1.47 1.30
C LEU A 131 17.54 -2.55 2.20
N LYS A 132 18.40 -3.43 2.67
CA LYS A 132 18.01 -4.56 3.53
C LYS A 132 18.76 -4.50 4.86
N TYR A 133 18.05 -4.79 5.95
CA TYR A 133 18.62 -4.91 7.28
C TYR A 133 18.39 -6.31 7.83
N GLN A 134 19.44 -6.93 8.36
CA GLN A 134 19.35 -8.25 8.97
C GLN A 134 19.11 -8.13 10.48
N LEU A 135 17.96 -8.61 10.94
CA LEU A 135 17.63 -8.66 12.36
C LEU A 135 18.47 -9.70 13.10
N ALA A 136 18.85 -9.44 14.32
CA ALA A 136 19.57 -10.38 15.18
C ALA A 136 18.67 -11.53 15.62
N THR A 137 17.39 -11.25 15.90
CA THR A 137 16.44 -12.25 16.41
C THR A 137 15.24 -12.38 15.49
N LYS A 138 14.77 -13.60 15.28
CA LYS A 138 13.57 -13.88 14.50
C LYS A 138 12.33 -13.37 15.23
N ASN A 139 11.46 -12.66 14.53
CA ASN A 139 10.18 -12.15 15.02
C ASN A 139 10.30 -11.23 16.27
N ALA A 140 11.47 -10.67 16.49
CA ALA A 140 11.71 -9.70 17.54
C ALA A 140 12.65 -8.61 17.02
N VAL A 141 12.46 -7.39 17.52
CA VAL A 141 13.28 -6.23 17.17
C VAL A 141 13.60 -5.44 18.45
N THR A 142 14.81 -4.95 18.53
CA THR A 142 15.27 -4.08 19.62
C THR A 142 15.20 -2.61 19.20
N GLN A 143 15.22 -1.72 20.21
CA GLN A 143 15.26 -0.28 19.96
C GLN A 143 16.50 0.14 19.16
N ASP A 144 17.66 -0.45 19.49
CA ASP A 144 18.92 -0.16 18.81
C ASP A 144 18.89 -0.59 17.34
N GLU A 145 18.26 -1.74 17.02
CA GLU A 145 18.06 -2.17 15.63
C GLU A 145 17.15 -1.22 14.85
N MET A 146 16.10 -0.69 15.50
CA MET A 146 15.22 0.30 14.85
C MET A 146 15.99 1.59 14.54
N ILE A 147 16.82 2.07 15.48
CA ILE A 147 17.68 3.24 15.25
C ILE A 147 18.70 2.97 14.13
N ALA A 148 19.29 1.76 14.11
CA ALA A 148 20.23 1.36 13.08
C ALA A 148 19.56 1.30 11.68
N MET A 149 18.32 0.82 11.59
CA MET A 149 17.55 0.84 10.34
C MET A 149 17.31 2.26 9.84
N LEU A 150 16.96 3.19 10.73
CA LEU A 150 16.83 4.59 10.40
C LEU A 150 18.17 5.19 9.97
N GLY A 151 19.29 4.72 10.53
CA GLY A 151 20.64 5.12 10.15
C GLY A 151 21.00 4.82 8.69
N LEU A 152 20.38 3.82 8.07
CA LEU A 152 20.62 3.48 6.66
C LEU A 152 20.18 4.58 5.67
N TYR A 153 19.34 5.50 6.11
CA TYR A 153 18.90 6.63 5.28
C TYR A 153 19.87 7.82 5.27
N GLY A 154 20.98 7.73 6.02
CA GLY A 154 21.97 8.79 6.14
C GLY A 154 21.62 9.86 7.18
N ASP A 155 22.41 10.94 7.18
CA ASP A 155 22.33 12.00 8.20
C ASP A 155 21.27 13.07 7.85
N ASP A 156 20.95 13.24 6.57
CA ASP A 156 19.96 14.22 6.07
C ASP A 156 18.49 13.68 6.18
N ARG A 157 18.21 12.88 7.21
CA ARG A 157 16.86 12.36 7.44
C ARG A 157 16.09 13.27 8.39
N ASP A 158 14.85 13.58 8.05
CA ASP A 158 13.87 14.18 8.96
C ASP A 158 12.77 13.18 9.29
N SER A 159 12.20 13.25 10.49
CA SER A 159 11.04 12.42 10.87
C SER A 159 9.83 12.67 9.97
N GLN A 160 9.70 13.87 9.44
CA GLN A 160 8.64 14.27 8.52
C GLN A 160 8.76 13.64 7.12
N ASP A 161 9.92 13.11 6.76
CA ASP A 161 10.14 12.43 5.48
C ASP A 161 9.58 11.03 5.45
N PHE A 162 9.25 10.46 6.60
CA PHE A 162 8.72 9.12 6.70
C PHE A 162 7.19 9.10 6.65
N ASP A 163 6.65 8.12 5.95
CA ASP A 163 5.21 7.84 5.93
C ASP A 163 4.80 6.91 7.07
N ALA A 164 5.48 5.79 7.20
CA ALA A 164 5.17 4.80 8.22
C ALA A 164 6.27 3.74 8.40
N ILE A 165 6.24 3.11 9.55
CA ILE A 165 6.88 1.83 9.84
C ILE A 165 5.80 0.76 9.80
N VAL A 166 5.81 -0.11 8.79
CA VAL A 166 4.83 -1.18 8.68
C VAL A 166 5.43 -2.48 9.22
N VAL A 167 4.73 -3.12 10.14
CA VAL A 167 5.24 -4.28 10.87
C VAL A 167 4.24 -5.43 10.88
N SER A 168 4.75 -6.66 10.93
CA SER A 168 3.92 -7.83 11.23
C SER A 168 3.49 -7.82 12.70
N SER A 169 2.33 -8.37 12.99
CA SER A 169 1.82 -8.53 14.36
C SER A 169 2.79 -9.26 15.31
N LEU A 170 3.71 -10.07 14.75
CA LEU A 170 4.73 -10.78 15.50
C LEU A 170 5.72 -9.84 16.21
N PHE A 171 5.94 -8.65 15.67
CA PHE A 171 6.83 -7.65 16.26
C PHE A 171 6.15 -6.72 17.27
N ALA A 172 4.82 -6.67 17.30
CA ALA A 172 4.09 -5.77 18.19
C ALA A 172 4.51 -5.88 19.68
N PRO A 173 4.73 -7.10 20.25
CA PRO A 173 5.21 -7.22 21.63
C PRO A 173 6.58 -6.59 21.87
N SER A 174 7.45 -6.56 20.85
CA SER A 174 8.76 -5.91 20.94
C SER A 174 8.62 -4.39 21.00
N PHE A 175 7.76 -3.81 20.17
CA PHE A 175 7.49 -2.37 20.19
C PHE A 175 6.91 -1.89 21.52
N TYR A 176 5.98 -2.63 22.12
CA TYR A 176 5.40 -2.25 23.41
C TYR A 176 6.39 -2.26 24.58
N LYS A 177 7.56 -2.88 24.40
CA LYS A 177 8.63 -2.91 25.41
C LYS A 177 9.68 -1.81 25.22
N MET A 178 9.65 -1.10 24.08
CA MET A 178 10.61 -0.04 23.79
C MET A 178 10.23 1.26 24.51
N ASP A 179 11.21 1.91 25.14
CA ASP A 179 10.98 3.19 25.84
C ASP A 179 10.64 4.33 24.89
N MET A 180 11.21 4.32 23.67
CA MET A 180 10.94 5.34 22.64
C MET A 180 9.63 5.12 21.88
N PHE A 181 8.92 4.01 22.15
CA PHE A 181 7.64 3.76 21.53
C PHE A 181 6.52 4.35 22.36
N THR A 182 5.82 5.31 21.79
CA THR A 182 4.62 5.89 22.40
C THR A 182 3.39 5.16 21.89
N SER A 183 2.82 4.28 22.73
CA SER A 183 1.60 3.59 22.34
C SER A 183 0.43 4.57 22.27
N ARG A 184 -0.42 4.44 21.26
CA ARG A 184 -1.58 5.30 21.09
C ARG A 184 -2.58 5.20 22.26
N GLU A 185 -2.61 4.08 22.94
CA GLU A 185 -3.46 3.87 24.14
C GLU A 185 -2.99 4.69 25.34
N ARG A 186 -1.68 5.01 25.43
CA ARG A 186 -1.12 5.82 26.52
C ARG A 186 -1.23 7.31 26.26
N THR A 187 -1.36 7.70 25.02
CA THR A 187 -1.54 9.11 24.65
C THR A 187 -3.03 9.45 24.78
N MET A 188 -3.42 10.09 25.86
CA MET A 188 -4.78 10.63 26.04
C MET A 188 -5.04 11.80 25.10
N THR A 189 -4.81 11.66 23.82
CA THR A 189 -5.22 12.61 22.80
C THR A 189 -6.68 12.37 22.41
N LYS A 190 -7.41 13.44 22.17
CA LYS A 190 -8.84 13.49 21.90
C LYS A 190 -9.33 12.58 20.78
N ASP A 191 -8.40 12.13 19.91
CA ASP A 191 -8.59 11.18 18.82
C ASP A 191 -8.12 9.75 19.14
N GLY A 192 -7.73 9.50 20.39
CA GLY A 192 -6.99 8.34 20.81
C GLY A 192 -7.82 7.19 21.35
N ASN A 193 -8.82 6.75 20.62
CA ASN A 193 -9.51 5.51 20.96
C ASN A 193 -8.81 4.32 20.34
N GLY A 194 -7.81 3.76 21.04
CA GLY A 194 -7.27 2.44 20.77
C GLY A 194 -6.66 2.24 19.39
N ILE A 195 -6.61 1.01 18.95
CA ILE A 195 -6.19 0.58 17.62
C ILE A 195 -7.14 1.20 16.59
N ALA A 196 -6.72 2.35 16.12
CA ALA A 196 -7.61 3.16 15.34
C ALA A 196 -7.67 2.73 13.89
N VAL A 197 -8.62 3.31 13.27
CA VAL A 197 -9.17 3.21 11.94
C VAL A 197 -8.20 2.73 10.84
N ASN A 198 -6.89 2.90 10.95
CA ASN A 198 -5.91 2.53 9.93
C ASN A 198 -4.81 1.56 10.38
N GLY A 199 -4.99 0.86 11.51
CA GLY A 199 -4.01 -0.10 12.00
C GLY A 199 -2.76 0.52 12.65
N VAL A 200 -2.75 1.81 12.95
CA VAL A 200 -1.66 2.48 13.68
C VAL A 200 -1.74 2.07 15.15
N ILE A 201 -0.67 1.46 15.67
CA ILE A 201 -0.57 1.03 17.06
C ILE A 201 0.14 2.05 17.96
N GLY A 202 0.92 2.94 17.38
CA GLY A 202 1.66 3.97 18.11
C GLY A 202 2.66 4.67 17.21
N TYR A 203 3.58 5.39 17.85
CA TYR A 203 4.61 6.17 17.18
C TYR A 203 5.99 5.79 17.70
N PHE A 204 6.94 5.67 16.80
CA PHE A 204 8.35 5.50 17.12
C PHE A 204 9.12 6.68 16.53
N LEU A 205 9.74 7.52 17.37
CA LEU A 205 10.40 8.76 16.95
C LEU A 205 9.52 9.60 16.00
N ASP A 206 8.25 9.80 16.37
CA ASP A 206 7.24 10.55 15.60
C ASP A 206 6.80 9.91 14.28
N ILE A 207 7.28 8.70 13.97
CA ILE A 207 6.88 7.94 12.79
C ILE A 207 5.76 6.96 13.18
N PRO A 208 4.62 6.94 12.48
CA PRO A 208 3.52 6.03 12.80
C PRO A 208 3.90 4.58 12.54
N VAL A 209 3.58 3.70 13.49
CA VAL A 209 3.77 2.25 13.37
C VAL A 209 2.44 1.59 13.05
N VAL A 210 2.37 0.93 11.88
CA VAL A 210 1.16 0.31 11.33
C VAL A 210 1.30 -1.21 11.33
N LEU A 211 0.27 -1.91 11.80
CA LEU A 211 0.21 -3.37 11.71
C LEU A 211 -0.37 -3.83 10.39
N SER A 212 0.29 -4.81 9.76
CA SER A 212 -0.22 -5.51 8.59
C SER A 212 -0.03 -7.02 8.73
N ASP A 213 -1.08 -7.79 8.43
CA ASP A 213 -1.05 -9.25 8.42
C ASP A 213 -0.37 -9.83 7.16
N ARG A 214 -0.04 -8.95 6.18
CA ARG A 214 0.60 -9.34 4.92
C ARG A 214 2.13 -9.36 5.00
N LEU A 215 2.71 -8.85 6.07
CA LEU A 215 4.15 -8.83 6.32
C LEU A 215 4.64 -10.13 6.96
N TYR A 216 4.31 -11.25 6.33
CA TYR A 216 4.65 -12.58 6.82
C TYR A 216 5.13 -13.49 5.69
N ASP A 217 6.32 -14.07 5.88
CA ASP A 217 6.90 -15.08 5.00
C ASP A 217 6.56 -16.46 5.56
N SER A 218 5.64 -17.16 4.88
CA SER A 218 5.20 -18.50 5.28
C SER A 218 6.30 -19.54 5.15
N THR A 219 7.25 -19.36 4.23
CA THR A 219 8.35 -20.29 4.00
C THR A 219 9.31 -20.33 5.18
N ASN A 220 9.66 -19.15 5.69
CA ASN A 220 10.57 -19.00 6.82
C ASN A 220 9.84 -18.85 8.16
N THR A 221 8.52 -18.85 8.19
CA THR A 221 7.69 -18.58 9.39
C THR A 221 8.13 -17.31 10.10
N GLU A 222 8.35 -16.25 9.36
CA GLU A 222 9.01 -15.03 9.82
C GLU A 222 8.20 -13.81 9.36
N GLY A 223 8.02 -12.86 10.29
CA GLY A 223 7.54 -11.52 9.97
C GLY A 223 8.69 -10.65 9.47
N PHE A 224 8.35 -9.57 8.79
CA PHE A 224 9.32 -8.54 8.41
C PHE A 224 8.79 -7.14 8.72
N ILE A 225 9.71 -6.17 8.67
CA ILE A 225 9.46 -4.76 8.96
C ILE A 225 9.79 -3.98 7.70
N LEU A 226 8.93 -3.04 7.35
CA LEU A 226 9.16 -2.05 6.30
C LEU A 226 9.22 -0.66 6.91
N VAL A 227 10.32 0.04 6.72
CA VAL A 227 10.42 1.47 7.03
C VAL A 227 10.29 2.22 5.71
N MET A 228 9.30 3.07 5.58
CA MET A 228 8.94 3.71 4.32
C MET A 228 9.06 5.22 4.42
N LYS A 229 9.85 5.83 3.51
CA LYS A 229 9.81 7.27 3.25
C LYS A 229 8.65 7.63 2.34
N LYS A 230 8.28 8.90 2.32
CA LYS A 230 7.28 9.46 1.40
C LYS A 230 7.68 9.25 -0.05
N ASN A 231 6.70 9.09 -0.92
CA ASN A 231 6.87 8.92 -2.36
C ASN A 231 7.68 7.68 -2.78
N ALA A 232 7.84 6.70 -1.90
CA ALA A 232 8.63 5.50 -2.17
C ALA A 232 8.01 4.61 -3.26
N ILE A 233 6.70 4.36 -3.16
CA ILE A 233 5.96 3.51 -4.10
C ILE A 233 4.91 4.34 -4.80
N SER A 234 4.84 4.20 -6.11
CA SER A 234 3.84 4.87 -6.94
C SER A 234 2.85 3.88 -7.52
N ILE A 235 1.60 4.30 -7.58
CA ILE A 235 0.51 3.59 -8.26
C ILE A 235 -0.06 4.47 -9.37
N ILE A 236 -0.35 3.86 -10.51
CA ILE A 236 -1.07 4.52 -11.60
C ILE A 236 -2.22 3.60 -12.00
N PRO A 237 -3.47 3.95 -11.68
CA PRO A 237 -4.63 3.23 -12.18
C PRO A 237 -4.78 3.45 -13.70
N LYS A 238 -4.97 2.37 -14.45
CA LYS A 238 -5.37 2.44 -15.86
C LYS A 238 -6.87 2.58 -15.97
N GLU A 239 -7.59 1.93 -15.08
CA GLU A 239 -9.03 1.97 -14.99
C GLU A 239 -9.47 1.97 -13.53
N SER A 240 -10.52 2.71 -13.25
CA SER A 240 -11.17 2.64 -11.94
C SER A 240 -11.82 1.28 -11.74
N PRO A 241 -12.07 0.85 -10.49
CA PRO A 241 -12.84 -0.37 -10.25
C PRO A 241 -14.10 -0.39 -11.11
N PHE A 242 -14.23 -1.42 -11.92
CA PHE A 242 -15.34 -1.62 -12.85
C PHE A 242 -16.12 -2.86 -12.45
N ALA A 243 -17.42 -2.69 -12.25
CA ALA A 243 -18.32 -3.77 -11.89
C ALA A 243 -19.19 -4.16 -13.07
N GLU A 244 -19.38 -5.46 -13.25
CA GLU A 244 -20.33 -6.04 -14.20
C GLU A 244 -21.29 -6.96 -13.46
N ALA A 245 -22.56 -6.90 -13.81
CA ALA A 245 -23.58 -7.76 -13.25
C ALA A 245 -24.12 -8.71 -14.30
N SER A 246 -24.15 -10.01 -13.99
CA SER A 246 -24.76 -11.03 -14.81
C SER A 246 -25.99 -11.59 -14.13
N ARG A 247 -27.14 -11.52 -14.79
CA ARG A 247 -28.41 -11.99 -14.26
C ARG A 247 -28.72 -13.39 -14.78
N ASP A 248 -28.96 -14.33 -13.87
CA ASP A 248 -29.53 -15.65 -14.17
C ASP A 248 -31.02 -15.63 -13.80
N ALA A 249 -31.86 -15.51 -14.80
CA ALA A 249 -33.31 -15.45 -14.58
C ALA A 249 -33.91 -16.79 -14.14
N GLY A 250 -33.30 -17.91 -14.53
CA GLY A 250 -33.76 -19.25 -14.19
C GLY A 250 -33.60 -19.55 -12.70
N LEU A 251 -32.51 -19.08 -12.11
CA LEU A 251 -32.21 -19.27 -10.69
C LEU A 251 -32.56 -18.03 -9.84
N ARG A 252 -33.09 -16.97 -10.45
CA ARG A 252 -33.39 -15.69 -9.79
C ARG A 252 -32.22 -15.17 -8.94
N GLN A 253 -31.04 -15.09 -9.55
CA GLN A 253 -29.81 -14.65 -8.89
C GLN A 253 -29.04 -13.69 -9.77
N THR A 254 -28.28 -12.79 -9.14
CA THR A 254 -27.38 -11.86 -9.82
C THR A 254 -25.96 -12.11 -9.37
N THR A 255 -25.03 -12.27 -10.31
CA THR A 255 -23.60 -12.41 -10.02
C THR A 255 -22.91 -11.09 -10.35
N ILE A 256 -22.14 -10.57 -9.41
CA ILE A 256 -21.41 -9.31 -9.53
C ILE A 256 -19.93 -9.64 -9.67
N TYR A 257 -19.34 -9.17 -10.77
CA TYR A 257 -17.91 -9.26 -11.06
C TYR A 257 -17.30 -7.88 -10.85
N LEU A 258 -16.13 -7.82 -10.23
CA LEU A 258 -15.39 -6.58 -10.04
C LEU A 258 -13.97 -6.78 -10.52
N SER A 259 -13.53 -5.90 -11.43
CA SER A 259 -12.17 -5.91 -11.98
C SER A 259 -11.56 -4.51 -11.96
N GLN A 260 -10.22 -4.45 -11.99
CA GLN A 260 -9.47 -3.21 -12.11
C GLN A 260 -8.11 -3.44 -12.74
N PHE A 261 -7.62 -2.44 -13.47
CA PHE A 261 -6.29 -2.42 -14.07
C PHE A 261 -5.46 -1.30 -13.44
N TYR A 262 -4.25 -1.64 -13.00
CA TYR A 262 -3.30 -0.66 -12.46
C TYR A 262 -1.86 -1.13 -12.66
N ALA A 263 -0.92 -0.19 -12.56
CA ALA A 263 0.50 -0.48 -12.44
C ALA A 263 1.03 0.08 -11.12
N MET A 264 1.96 -0.63 -10.51
CA MET A 264 2.59 -0.25 -9.26
C MET A 264 4.09 -0.54 -9.35
N ALA A 265 4.90 0.40 -8.88
CA ALA A 265 6.35 0.24 -8.85
C ALA A 265 6.99 0.94 -7.66
N LEU A 266 8.13 0.41 -7.24
CA LEU A 266 9.05 1.10 -6.35
C LEU A 266 9.71 2.22 -7.16
N THR A 267 9.33 3.47 -6.89
CA THR A 267 9.81 4.63 -7.65
C THR A 267 11.15 5.10 -7.11
N ASP A 268 11.35 5.01 -5.79
CA ASP A 268 12.59 5.35 -5.13
C ASP A 268 13.15 4.14 -4.38
N ASP A 269 14.23 3.57 -4.91
CA ASP A 269 14.92 2.41 -4.39
C ASP A 269 15.64 2.68 -3.05
N THR A 270 15.92 3.95 -2.72
CA THR A 270 16.54 4.38 -1.47
C THR A 270 15.54 4.73 -0.38
N ALA A 271 14.24 4.68 -0.67
CA ALA A 271 13.19 5.16 0.21
C ALA A 271 12.56 4.07 1.10
N ILE A 272 12.92 2.80 0.93
CA ILE A 272 12.37 1.70 1.72
C ILE A 272 13.48 0.83 2.28
N VAL A 273 13.49 0.64 3.59
CA VAL A 273 14.32 -0.38 4.27
C VAL A 273 13.45 -1.59 4.60
N VAL A 274 13.93 -2.77 4.18
CA VAL A 274 13.31 -4.06 4.47
C VAL A 274 14.13 -4.77 5.54
N ALA A 275 13.54 -5.07 6.70
CA ALA A 275 14.21 -5.76 7.78
C ALA A 275 13.59 -7.11 8.07
N LYS A 276 14.42 -8.17 8.05
CA LYS A 276 14.07 -9.53 8.44
C LYS A 276 15.31 -10.31 8.87
N LYS A 277 15.12 -11.43 9.57
CA LYS A 277 16.23 -12.29 10.02
C LYS A 277 16.90 -13.02 8.86
N VAL A 278 16.10 -13.66 8.01
CA VAL A 278 16.59 -14.38 6.84
C VAL A 278 16.47 -13.48 5.62
N LEU A 279 17.56 -12.88 5.21
CA LEU A 279 17.60 -12.15 3.94
C LEU A 279 17.65 -13.16 2.78
N PRO A 280 17.01 -12.86 1.64
CA PRO A 280 17.25 -13.64 0.44
C PRO A 280 18.75 -13.59 0.17
N SER A 281 19.38 -14.75 -0.05
CA SER A 281 20.73 -14.79 -0.60
C SER A 281 20.67 -14.08 -1.95
N ASP A 282 21.41 -13.00 -2.09
CA ASP A 282 21.58 -12.37 -3.39
C ASP A 282 22.09 -13.45 -4.34
N GLY A 283 21.20 -13.93 -5.22
CA GLY A 283 21.57 -14.86 -6.26
C GLY A 283 22.62 -14.16 -7.13
N LYS A 284 23.88 -14.57 -6.92
CA LYS A 284 24.97 -14.30 -7.86
C LYS A 284 24.71 -15.05 -9.14
#